data_c837ec8579b17d5c7a4256bbe55a60cf
#
_entry.id   c837ec8579b17d5c7a4256bbe55a60cf
#
_cell.length_a   1.000
_cell.length_b   1.000
_cell.length_c   1.000
_cell.angle_alpha   90.00
_cell.angle_beta   90.00
_cell.angle_gamma   90.00
#
_symmetry.space_group_name_H-M   'P 1'
#
loop_
_entity.id
_entity.type
_entity.pdbx_description
1 polymer ?
#
loop_
_entity_poly.entity_id
_entity_poly.type
_entity_poly.pdbx_seq_one_letter_code
_entity_poly.pdbx_strand_id
1 'polypeptide(L)'
;QMMTLRGQDLVEFLHEKVMENPLLDIRYPDVRPKSGGGTEKPIDNIRSSGDSLEEKLMKELRVQSVPKKVMLAAGLVIQSLDEKGFFAAALEDIGVDYGLSVADMEEGLHLVQTFDPPGVGARTIQEALLIQTRRRKDAPEGAEELLMNHYDDFIRGHWKRLEEQM
;
A
#
# COMPACT_ATOMS: atom_id res chain seq x y z
N GLN A 1 30.25 -9.22 -12.55
CA GLN A 1 29.30 -10.36 -12.69
C GLN A 1 28.36 -10.55 -11.49
N MET A 2 28.68 -10.01 -10.31
CA MET A 2 27.78 -10.11 -9.14
C MET A 2 26.67 -9.06 -9.10
N MET A 3 26.76 -7.96 -9.85
CA MET A 3 25.75 -6.90 -9.84
C MET A 3 24.52 -7.20 -10.71
N THR A 4 24.65 -7.99 -11.75
CA THR A 4 23.54 -8.37 -12.64
C THR A 4 22.54 -9.33 -11.99
N LEU A 5 23.00 -10.23 -11.14
CA LEU A 5 22.14 -11.15 -10.38
C LEU A 5 21.30 -10.41 -9.31
N ARG A 6 21.86 -9.39 -8.69
CA ARG A 6 21.16 -8.61 -7.66
C ARG A 6 20.02 -7.77 -8.24
N GLY A 7 20.17 -7.25 -9.45
CA GLY A 7 19.11 -6.47 -10.11
C GLY A 7 17.92 -7.34 -10.53
N GLN A 8 18.18 -8.53 -11.04
CA GLN A 8 17.13 -9.49 -11.43
C GLN A 8 16.39 -10.02 -10.20
N ASP A 9 17.11 -10.42 -9.17
CA ASP A 9 16.52 -10.90 -7.90
C ASP A 9 15.65 -9.80 -7.25
N LEU A 10 16.08 -8.55 -7.32
CA LEU A 10 15.34 -7.42 -6.81
C LEU A 10 14.03 -7.18 -7.56
N VAL A 11 14.09 -7.22 -8.88
CA VAL A 11 12.92 -7.02 -9.74
C VAL A 11 11.93 -8.17 -9.55
N GLU A 12 12.41 -9.41 -9.50
CA GLU A 12 11.58 -10.58 -9.25
C GLU A 12 10.91 -10.52 -7.86
N PHE A 13 11.66 -10.14 -6.84
CA PHE A 13 11.14 -9.94 -5.48
C PHE A 13 10.01 -8.89 -5.45
N LEU A 14 10.22 -7.73 -6.09
CA LEU A 14 9.21 -6.69 -6.12
C LEU A 14 7.99 -7.08 -6.96
N HIS A 15 8.20 -7.78 -8.08
CA HIS A 15 7.13 -8.29 -8.90
C HIS A 15 6.28 -9.33 -8.16
N GLU A 16 6.91 -10.26 -7.45
CA GLU A 16 6.23 -11.23 -6.61
C GLU A 16 5.40 -10.53 -5.52
N LYS A 17 5.96 -9.50 -4.87
CA LYS A 17 5.25 -8.75 -3.82
C LYS A 17 4.08 -7.93 -4.35
N VAL A 18 4.18 -7.39 -5.55
CA VAL A 18 3.06 -6.72 -6.22
C VAL A 18 1.94 -7.72 -6.49
N MET A 19 2.28 -8.94 -6.92
CA MET A 19 1.29 -9.98 -7.22
C MET A 19 0.64 -10.58 -5.98
N GLU A 20 1.37 -10.71 -4.87
CA GLU A 20 0.86 -11.25 -3.60
C GLU A 20 0.06 -10.24 -2.77
N ASN A 21 0.13 -8.96 -3.11
CA ASN A 21 -0.44 -7.94 -2.27
C ASN A 21 -1.94 -7.75 -2.54
N PRO A 22 -2.83 -8.09 -1.57
CA PRO A 22 -4.27 -7.92 -1.74
C PRO A 22 -4.70 -6.45 -1.85
N LEU A 23 -3.85 -5.49 -1.45
CA LEU A 23 -4.11 -4.05 -1.59
C LEU A 23 -3.81 -3.54 -2.99
N LEU A 24 -3.01 -4.27 -3.77
CA LEU A 24 -2.58 -3.88 -5.10
C LEU A 24 -3.32 -4.72 -6.14
N ASP A 25 -4.57 -4.36 -6.41
CA ASP A 25 -5.30 -4.88 -7.57
C ASP A 25 -4.80 -4.17 -8.84
N ILE A 26 -3.61 -4.55 -9.29
CA ILE A 26 -3.10 -4.08 -10.58
C ILE A 26 -3.84 -4.85 -11.65
N ARG A 27 -4.88 -4.25 -12.19
CA ARG A 27 -5.48 -4.72 -13.43
C ARG A 27 -4.49 -4.50 -14.56
N TYR A 28 -3.72 -5.53 -14.88
CA TYR A 28 -3.09 -5.58 -16.18
C TYR A 28 -4.19 -5.51 -17.25
N PRO A 29 -4.02 -4.71 -18.30
CA PRO A 29 -4.92 -4.79 -19.44
C PRO A 29 -4.92 -6.22 -19.94
N ASP A 30 -6.09 -6.77 -19.90
CA ASP A 30 -6.52 -8.11 -20.20
C ASP A 30 -5.85 -8.71 -21.45
N VAL A 31 -4.89 -9.57 -21.28
CA VAL A 31 -4.54 -10.55 -22.28
C VAL A 31 -5.47 -11.74 -22.07
N ARG A 32 -6.65 -11.66 -22.66
CA ARG A 32 -7.61 -12.75 -22.64
C ARG A 32 -7.06 -13.97 -23.34
N PRO A 33 -6.89 -15.11 -22.69
CA PRO A 33 -7.04 -16.36 -23.39
C PRO A 33 -8.54 -16.60 -23.56
N LYS A 34 -9.02 -16.57 -24.79
CA LYS A 34 -10.31 -17.12 -25.11
C LYS A 34 -10.30 -18.60 -24.80
N SER A 35 -11.01 -19.00 -23.81
CA SER A 35 -11.47 -20.38 -23.72
C SER A 35 -12.77 -20.43 -22.92
N GLY A 36 -13.72 -21.06 -23.51
CA GLY A 36 -15.11 -21.02 -23.27
C GLY A 36 -15.62 -21.56 -21.95
N GLY A 37 -16.86 -21.12 -21.67
CA GLY A 37 -17.89 -21.90 -21.00
C GLY A 37 -17.60 -22.27 -19.56
N GLY A 38 -18.09 -21.46 -18.64
CA GLY A 38 -18.23 -21.85 -17.26
C GLY A 38 -19.06 -20.81 -16.52
N THR A 39 -20.26 -21.23 -16.21
CA THR A 39 -21.25 -20.56 -15.39
C THR A 39 -20.64 -19.59 -14.38
N GLU A 40 -20.89 -18.31 -14.62
CA GLU A 40 -20.74 -17.28 -13.61
C GLU A 40 -21.60 -17.67 -12.41
N LYS A 41 -20.95 -18.15 -11.37
CA LYS A 41 -21.54 -18.08 -10.04
C LYS A 41 -21.29 -16.65 -9.59
N PRO A 42 -22.34 -15.90 -9.22
CA PRO A 42 -22.15 -14.62 -8.58
C PRO A 42 -21.30 -14.86 -7.34
N ILE A 43 -20.19 -14.16 -7.26
CA ILE A 43 -19.41 -14.05 -6.02
C ILE A 43 -20.20 -13.08 -5.13
N ASP A 44 -21.43 -13.47 -4.82
CA ASP A 44 -22.20 -12.89 -3.74
C ASP A 44 -21.83 -13.63 -2.47
N ASN A 45 -21.37 -12.83 -1.52
CA ASN A 45 -21.22 -13.21 -0.12
C ASN A 45 -20.01 -14.08 0.22
N ILE A 46 -18.81 -13.55 0.00
CA ILE A 46 -17.86 -13.67 1.07
C ILE A 46 -18.04 -12.43 1.98
N ARG A 47 -19.18 -12.35 2.62
CA ARG A 47 -19.23 -11.72 3.93
C ARG A 47 -18.50 -12.71 4.84
N SER A 48 -17.16 -12.61 4.80
CA SER A 48 -16.39 -13.19 5.86
C SER A 48 -16.94 -12.57 7.15
N SER A 49 -17.34 -13.43 8.09
CA SER A 49 -17.74 -13.07 9.45
C SER A 49 -16.52 -12.53 10.22
N GLY A 50 -15.81 -11.56 9.65
CA GLY A 50 -14.65 -10.91 10.19
C GLY A 50 -14.86 -9.40 10.19
N ASP A 51 -14.21 -8.74 11.13
CA ASP A 51 -14.21 -7.29 11.21
C ASP A 51 -13.79 -6.68 9.87
N SER A 52 -14.43 -5.61 9.47
CA SER A 52 -13.99 -4.81 8.30
C SER A 52 -12.57 -4.28 8.52
N LEU A 53 -11.89 -3.87 7.45
CA LEU A 53 -10.57 -3.24 7.56
C LEU A 53 -10.62 -2.05 8.51
N GLU A 54 -11.64 -1.19 8.38
CA GLU A 54 -11.87 -0.04 9.25
C GLU A 54 -11.97 -0.44 10.72
N GLU A 55 -12.77 -1.46 11.04
CA GLU A 55 -12.93 -1.95 12.41
C GLU A 55 -11.63 -2.48 13.00
N LYS A 56 -10.84 -3.21 12.21
CA LYS A 56 -9.51 -3.69 12.62
C LYS A 56 -8.57 -2.56 12.95
N LEU A 57 -8.50 -1.56 12.06
CA LEU A 57 -7.66 -0.38 12.26
C LEU A 57 -8.10 0.46 13.47
N MET A 58 -9.41 0.62 13.66
CA MET A 58 -9.95 1.34 14.83
C MET A 58 -9.66 0.59 16.14
N LYS A 59 -9.70 -0.72 16.14
CA LYS A 59 -9.31 -1.54 17.32
C LYS A 59 -7.84 -1.34 17.64
N GLU A 60 -6.99 -1.38 16.63
CA GLU A 60 -5.55 -1.17 16.79
C GLU A 60 -5.24 0.25 17.29
N LEU A 61 -5.95 1.26 16.78
CA LEU A 61 -5.81 2.65 17.22
C LEU A 61 -6.12 2.81 18.72
N ARG A 62 -7.16 2.13 19.22
CA ARG A 62 -7.59 2.24 20.61
C ARG A 62 -6.56 1.74 21.63
N VAL A 63 -5.67 0.85 21.23
CA VAL A 63 -4.61 0.33 22.09
C VAL A 63 -3.35 1.19 22.05
N GLN A 64 -3.30 2.19 21.16
CA GLN A 64 -2.15 3.10 21.06
C GLN A 64 -2.17 4.15 22.17
N SER A 65 -1.01 4.43 22.69
CA SER A 65 -0.82 5.49 23.69
C SER A 65 -0.27 6.75 23.02
N VAL A 66 -1.18 7.52 22.39
CA VAL A 66 -0.84 8.72 21.64
C VAL A 66 -1.67 9.92 22.11
N PRO A 67 -1.24 11.16 21.84
CA PRO A 67 -2.03 12.35 22.15
C PRO A 67 -3.44 12.30 21.53
N LYS A 68 -4.41 12.88 22.22
CA LYS A 68 -5.82 12.90 21.76
C LYS A 68 -6.00 13.47 20.34
N LYS A 69 -5.22 14.47 19.98
CA LYS A 69 -5.25 15.07 18.65
C LYS A 69 -4.78 14.09 17.57
N VAL A 70 -3.70 13.37 17.83
CA VAL A 70 -3.17 12.35 16.93
C VAL A 70 -4.14 11.17 16.82
N MET A 71 -4.75 10.77 17.93
CA MET A 71 -5.78 9.72 17.94
C MET A 71 -7.01 10.13 17.11
N LEU A 72 -7.48 11.36 17.24
CA LEU A 72 -8.58 11.89 16.45
C LEU A 72 -8.19 11.96 14.97
N ALA A 73 -7.02 12.49 14.65
CA ALA A 73 -6.51 12.56 13.29
C ALA A 73 -6.39 11.17 12.63
N ALA A 74 -5.83 10.19 13.33
CA ALA A 74 -5.74 8.82 12.85
C ALA A 74 -7.12 8.19 12.63
N GLY A 75 -8.07 8.42 13.50
CA GLY A 75 -9.47 7.98 13.33
C GLY A 75 -10.11 8.55 12.08
N LEU A 76 -9.91 9.84 11.81
CA LEU A 76 -10.41 10.51 10.60
C LEU A 76 -9.74 9.97 9.33
N VAL A 77 -8.45 9.71 9.38
CA VAL A 77 -7.72 9.07 8.27
C VAL A 77 -8.30 7.67 7.98
N ILE A 78 -8.52 6.85 9.00
CA ILE A 78 -9.10 5.51 8.84
C ILE A 78 -10.48 5.57 8.17
N GLN A 79 -11.34 6.49 8.60
CA GLN A 79 -12.67 6.68 8.00
C GLN A 79 -12.62 7.18 6.55
N SER A 80 -11.53 7.81 6.16
CA SER A 80 -11.32 8.36 4.81
C SER A 80 -10.61 7.39 3.87
N LEU A 81 -10.24 6.19 4.33
CA LEU A 81 -9.65 5.15 3.50
C LEU A 81 -10.69 4.56 2.54
N ASP A 82 -10.23 4.18 1.36
CA ASP A 82 -11.04 3.42 0.42
C ASP A 82 -11.12 1.94 0.82
N GLU A 83 -11.87 1.15 0.06
CA GLU A 83 -12.04 -0.28 0.29
C GLU A 83 -10.71 -1.07 0.25
N LYS A 84 -9.70 -0.51 -0.41
CA LYS A 84 -8.36 -1.11 -0.53
C LYS A 84 -7.40 -0.62 0.55
N GLY A 85 -7.81 0.33 1.38
CA GLY A 85 -6.99 0.91 2.42
C GLY A 85 -6.10 2.07 1.97
N PHE A 86 -6.33 2.64 0.79
CA PHE A 86 -5.63 3.83 0.31
C PHE A 86 -6.27 5.12 0.81
N PHE A 87 -5.43 6.11 1.07
CA PHE A 87 -5.84 7.44 1.49
C PHE A 87 -5.80 8.41 0.30
N ALA A 88 -6.95 8.76 -0.23
CA ALA A 88 -7.08 9.62 -1.40
C ALA A 88 -7.51 11.06 -1.10
N ALA A 89 -7.89 11.36 0.13
CA ALA A 89 -8.38 12.66 0.53
C ALA A 89 -7.24 13.64 0.87
N ALA A 90 -7.54 14.94 0.85
CA ALA A 90 -6.61 15.97 1.30
C ALA A 90 -6.64 16.07 2.83
N LEU A 91 -5.47 16.01 3.47
CA LEU A 91 -5.34 16.12 4.92
C LEU A 91 -5.87 17.45 5.46
N GLU A 92 -5.62 18.51 4.70
CA GLU A 92 -6.05 19.86 5.03
C GLU A 92 -7.58 19.96 5.16
N ASP A 93 -8.29 19.40 4.21
CA ASP A 93 -9.76 19.47 4.15
C ASP A 93 -10.40 18.72 5.31
N ILE A 94 -9.87 17.56 5.69
CA ILE A 94 -10.42 16.75 6.78
C ILE A 94 -10.12 17.37 8.14
N GLY A 95 -8.92 17.90 8.32
CA GLY A 95 -8.48 18.46 9.62
C GLY A 95 -9.19 19.74 10.01
N VAL A 96 -9.55 20.57 9.05
CA VAL A 96 -10.16 21.91 9.29
C VAL A 96 -11.45 21.81 10.09
N ASP A 97 -12.34 20.90 9.73
CA ASP A 97 -13.63 20.72 10.39
C ASP A 97 -13.53 20.33 11.88
N TYR A 98 -12.39 19.75 12.25
CA TYR A 98 -12.11 19.27 13.61
C TYR A 98 -11.10 20.12 14.37
N GLY A 99 -10.65 21.22 13.78
CA GLY A 99 -9.65 22.10 14.40
C GLY A 99 -8.28 21.48 14.56
N LEU A 100 -7.93 20.52 13.69
CA LEU A 100 -6.62 19.87 13.64
C LEU A 100 -5.72 20.59 12.65
N SER A 101 -4.45 20.72 13.02
CA SER A 101 -3.44 21.23 12.08
C SER A 101 -3.05 20.16 11.07
N VAL A 102 -2.46 20.58 9.95
CA VAL A 102 -1.90 19.65 8.96
C VAL A 102 -0.87 18.72 9.60
N ALA A 103 -0.05 19.25 10.51
CA ALA A 103 0.94 18.47 11.26
C ALA A 103 0.28 17.37 12.12
N ASP A 104 -0.81 17.68 12.82
CA ASP A 104 -1.58 16.69 13.60
C ASP A 104 -2.14 15.60 12.68
N MET A 105 -2.64 15.99 11.51
CA MET A 105 -3.17 15.06 10.51
C MET A 105 -2.09 14.17 9.89
N GLU A 106 -0.91 14.73 9.62
CA GLU A 106 0.24 13.95 9.12
C GLU A 106 0.72 12.94 10.16
N GLU A 107 0.80 13.31 11.43
CA GLU A 107 1.13 12.37 12.51
C GLU A 107 0.10 11.25 12.62
N GLY A 108 -1.18 11.56 12.48
CA GLY A 108 -2.26 10.57 12.45
C GLY A 108 -2.12 9.61 11.26
N LEU A 109 -1.82 10.13 10.07
CA LEU A 109 -1.59 9.35 8.87
C LEU A 109 -0.37 8.41 9.04
N HIS A 110 0.74 8.93 9.54
CA HIS A 110 1.92 8.12 9.81
C HIS A 110 1.65 7.00 10.82
N LEU A 111 0.87 7.28 11.86
CA LEU A 111 0.45 6.27 12.82
C LEU A 111 -0.36 5.15 12.14
N VAL A 112 -1.33 5.49 11.31
CA VAL A 112 -2.13 4.52 10.54
C VAL A 112 -1.27 3.69 9.59
N GLN A 113 -0.26 4.30 8.97
CA GLN A 113 0.68 3.60 8.09
C GLN A 113 1.55 2.57 8.83
N THR A 114 1.63 2.64 10.16
CA THR A 114 2.32 1.62 10.98
C THR A 114 1.45 0.41 11.30
N PHE A 115 0.15 0.48 11.03
CA PHE A 115 -0.80 -0.59 11.33
C PHE A 115 -0.76 -1.71 10.29
N ASP A 116 -1.37 -2.85 10.63
CA ASP A 116 -1.56 -3.95 9.68
C ASP A 116 -2.91 -3.82 8.94
N PRO A 117 -2.94 -4.14 7.66
CA PRO A 117 -1.88 -4.66 6.80
C PRO A 117 -0.86 -3.60 6.36
N PRO A 118 0.41 -4.01 6.05
CA PRO A 118 1.41 -3.08 5.55
C PRO A 118 0.95 -2.38 4.28
N GLY A 119 1.18 -1.05 4.20
CA GLY A 119 0.74 -0.24 3.06
C GLY A 119 -0.61 0.43 3.24
N VAL A 120 -1.34 0.14 4.32
CA VAL A 120 -2.57 0.85 4.67
C VAL A 120 -2.28 2.33 4.93
N GLY A 121 -3.16 3.21 4.49
CA GLY A 121 -2.98 4.67 4.60
C GLY A 121 -2.02 5.26 3.56
N ALA A 122 -1.48 4.48 2.65
CA ALA A 122 -0.68 4.98 1.55
C ALA A 122 -1.53 5.80 0.57
N ARG A 123 -0.95 6.86 0.02
CA ARG A 123 -1.61 7.72 -0.97
C ARG A 123 -1.50 7.17 -2.39
N THR A 124 -0.44 6.44 -2.64
CA THR A 124 -0.13 5.83 -3.94
C THR A 124 0.34 4.39 -3.77
N ILE A 125 0.31 3.65 -4.86
CA ILE A 125 0.85 2.28 -4.91
C ILE A 125 2.35 2.28 -4.60
N GLN A 126 3.08 3.27 -5.11
CA GLN A 126 4.50 3.46 -4.83
C GLN A 126 4.77 3.60 -3.33
N GLU A 127 4.00 4.44 -2.64
CA GLU A 127 4.11 4.63 -1.19
C GLU A 127 3.77 3.35 -0.42
N ALA A 128 2.73 2.62 -0.84
CA ALA A 128 2.37 1.35 -0.23
C ALA A 128 3.51 0.32 -0.33
N LEU A 129 4.14 0.22 -1.50
CA LEU A 129 5.29 -0.67 -1.70
C LEU A 129 6.51 -0.25 -0.88
N LEU A 130 6.77 1.05 -0.77
CA LEU A 130 7.82 1.59 0.08
C LEU A 130 7.62 1.23 1.55
N ILE A 131 6.40 1.40 2.07
CA ILE A 131 6.05 1.05 3.45
C ILE A 131 6.28 -0.44 3.69
N GLN A 132 5.83 -1.28 2.76
CA GLN A 132 6.01 -2.72 2.87
C GLN A 132 7.48 -3.13 2.82
N THR A 133 8.26 -2.52 1.93
CA THR A 133 9.69 -2.78 1.79
C THR A 133 10.44 -2.40 3.08
N ARG A 134 10.16 -1.24 3.64
CA ARG A 134 10.77 -0.77 4.90
C ARG A 134 10.44 -1.65 6.10
N ARG A 135 9.27 -2.25 6.12
CA ARG A 135 8.84 -3.15 7.22
C ARG A 135 9.46 -4.54 7.13
N ARG A 136 10.01 -4.91 6.00
CA ARG A 136 10.63 -6.21 5.79
C ARG A 136 12.13 -6.17 6.06
N LYS A 137 12.57 -7.08 6.92
CA LYS A 137 13.99 -7.22 7.26
C LYS A 137 14.79 -7.94 6.16
N ASP A 138 14.08 -8.65 5.28
CA ASP A 138 14.63 -9.45 4.20
C ASP A 138 14.51 -8.76 2.83
N ALA A 139 14.15 -7.47 2.81
CA ALA A 139 14.10 -6.70 1.59
C ALA A 139 15.49 -6.56 0.95
N PRO A 140 15.63 -6.80 -0.36
CA PRO A 140 16.91 -6.64 -1.04
C PRO A 140 17.43 -5.20 -0.96
N GLU A 141 18.76 -5.06 -0.89
CA GLU A 141 19.39 -3.74 -1.03
C GLU A 141 18.99 -3.11 -2.37
N GLY A 142 18.67 -1.84 -2.35
CA GLY A 142 18.25 -1.09 -3.54
C GLY A 142 16.75 -1.15 -3.83
N ALA A 143 15.97 -1.99 -3.13
CA ALA A 143 14.51 -2.05 -3.34
C ALA A 143 13.84 -0.70 -3.06
N GLU A 144 14.24 -0.05 -1.99
CA GLU A 144 13.73 1.28 -1.63
C GLU A 144 14.13 2.34 -2.66
N GLU A 145 15.39 2.34 -3.08
CA GLU A 145 15.91 3.25 -4.11
C GLU A 145 15.20 3.07 -5.45
N LEU A 146 14.98 1.83 -5.86
CA LEU A 146 14.25 1.51 -7.08
C LEU A 146 12.81 2.07 -7.03
N LEU A 147 12.12 1.87 -5.91
CA LEU A 147 10.76 2.37 -5.72
C LEU A 147 10.70 3.90 -5.63
N MET A 148 11.74 4.56 -5.12
CA MET A 148 11.79 6.02 -5.01
C MET A 148 12.16 6.71 -6.33
N ASN A 149 13.16 6.19 -7.02
CA ASN A 149 13.79 6.88 -8.16
C ASN A 149 13.43 6.29 -9.52
N HIS A 150 13.11 5.01 -9.56
CA HIS A 150 12.92 4.25 -10.80
C HIS A 150 11.55 3.56 -10.89
N TYR A 151 10.57 4.04 -10.14
CA TYR A 151 9.24 3.44 -10.07
C TYR A 151 8.54 3.36 -11.44
N ASP A 152 8.64 4.40 -12.26
CA ASP A 152 8.02 4.43 -13.58
C ASP A 152 8.63 3.39 -14.54
N ASP A 153 9.94 3.22 -14.51
CA ASP A 153 10.63 2.21 -15.31
C ASP A 153 10.30 0.80 -14.80
N PHE A 154 10.16 0.63 -13.49
CA PHE A 154 9.70 -0.61 -12.87
C PHE A 154 8.29 -1.00 -13.33
N ILE A 155 7.32 -0.08 -13.27
CA ILE A 155 5.92 -0.35 -13.68
C ILE A 155 5.81 -0.64 -15.18
N ARG A 156 6.61 0.05 -16.01
CA ARG A 156 6.63 -0.14 -17.46
C ARG A 156 7.39 -1.37 -17.91
N GLY A 157 8.06 -2.05 -16.99
CA GLY A 157 8.85 -3.25 -17.28
C GLY A 157 10.13 -2.97 -18.08
N HIS A 158 10.73 -1.80 -17.90
CA HIS A 158 11.98 -1.43 -18.54
C HIS A 158 13.19 -2.03 -17.82
N TRP A 159 13.22 -3.34 -17.70
CA TRP A 159 14.22 -4.10 -16.92
C TRP A 159 15.66 -3.80 -17.29
N LYS A 160 15.95 -3.72 -18.59
CA LYS A 160 17.31 -3.42 -19.08
C LYS A 160 17.81 -2.06 -18.61
N ARG A 161 16.93 -1.06 -18.58
CA ARG A 161 17.27 0.28 -18.12
C ARG A 161 17.53 0.31 -16.62
N LEU A 162 16.77 -0.45 -15.86
CA LEU A 162 16.95 -0.60 -14.42
C LEU A 162 18.28 -1.27 -14.08
N GLU A 163 18.66 -2.30 -14.83
CA GLU A 163 19.96 -3.00 -14.64
C GLU A 163 21.16 -2.07 -14.92
N GLU A 164 21.03 -1.15 -15.88
CA GLU A 164 22.11 -0.17 -16.21
C GLU A 164 22.22 0.96 -15.19
N GLN A 165 21.12 1.31 -14.51
CA GLN A 165 21.08 2.45 -13.58
C GLN A 165 21.32 2.05 -12.12
N MET A 166 21.23 0.79 -11.83
CA MET A 166 21.45 0.23 -10.51
C MET A 166 22.79 -0.53 -10.43
#